data_5dca4b78555f5a0be740b29aea68aafc
#
_entry.id   5dca4b78555f5a0be740b29aea68aafc
#
_cell.length_a   1.000
_cell.length_b   1.000
_cell.length_c   1.000
_cell.angle_alpha   90.00
_cell.angle_beta   90.00
_cell.angle_gamma   90.00
#
_symmetry.space_group_name_H-M   'P 1'
#
loop_
_entity.id
_entity.type
_entity.pdbx_description
1 polymer ?
#
loop_
_entity_poly.entity_id
_entity_poly.type
_entity_poly.pdbx_seq_one_letter_code
_entity_poly.pdbx_strand_id
1 'polypeptide(L)'
;MKRIALLSELAFAACSPASQEPTGSGLEGPAATETPAPASSATTNDALTADGWGPLKIGMTLAEVTTALGPDSNPDAVGGPDRESCDEFRPERAPEGLLVMIQEGKLTRISLVELSPVKTDKGLGIGDAAYTVKLAYGDAAKATPHKYQDKPAEYITAWAGGPRSEPYVEDEAARGIVYEVDGTGKVGAVHAGGPSIQYVEGCA
;
A
#
# COMPACT_ATOMS: atom_id res chain seq x y z
N MET A 1 13.96 -54.58 15.07
CA MET A 1 13.36 -55.25 16.25
C MET A 1 12.27 -54.35 16.82
N LYS A 2 11.10 -54.99 16.97
CA LYS A 2 9.88 -54.57 17.72
C LYS A 2 9.02 -53.45 17.16
N ARG A 3 7.96 -53.94 16.57
CA ARG A 3 6.62 -53.39 16.35
C ARG A 3 5.93 -53.13 17.69
N ILE A 4 5.06 -52.13 17.75
CA ILE A 4 3.78 -52.24 18.46
C ILE A 4 2.79 -51.32 17.76
N ALA A 5 1.72 -51.91 17.23
CA ALA A 5 0.49 -51.33 16.80
C ALA A 5 -0.48 -51.35 17.96
N LEU A 6 -1.34 -50.37 18.10
CA LEU A 6 -2.60 -50.48 18.86
C LEU A 6 -3.67 -49.68 18.13
N LEU A 7 -4.59 -50.45 17.53
CA LEU A 7 -5.95 -50.01 17.16
C LEU A 7 -6.79 -49.90 18.40
N SER A 8 -7.70 -48.95 18.41
CA SER A 8 -8.94 -49.03 19.18
C SER A 8 -10.06 -48.28 18.45
N GLU A 9 -10.92 -49.08 17.83
CA GLU A 9 -12.26 -48.70 17.37
C GLU A 9 -13.22 -48.72 18.56
N LEU A 10 -14.14 -47.80 18.62
CA LEU A 10 -15.43 -48.00 19.28
C LEU A 10 -16.53 -47.15 18.64
N ALA A 11 -17.56 -47.84 18.20
CA ALA A 11 -18.71 -47.38 17.48
C ALA A 11 -19.92 -47.16 18.44
N PHE A 12 -21.06 -46.73 17.83
CA PHE A 12 -22.45 -46.64 18.28
C PHE A 12 -22.81 -45.43 19.15
N ALA A 13 -23.95 -44.73 18.96
CA ALA A 13 -25.26 -45.16 18.52
C ALA A 13 -26.13 -43.97 18.03
N ALA A 14 -27.02 -44.30 17.09
CA ALA A 14 -28.13 -43.47 16.64
C ALA A 14 -29.27 -43.46 17.67
N CYS A 15 -29.97 -42.33 17.78
CA CYS A 15 -31.38 -42.28 18.24
C CYS A 15 -32.06 -41.04 17.67
N SER A 16 -32.94 -41.22 16.71
CA SER A 16 -34.19 -40.47 16.56
C SER A 16 -35.29 -41.27 17.22
N PRO A 17 -36.37 -40.71 17.77
CA PRO A 17 -37.42 -40.09 16.98
C PRO A 17 -38.28 -39.00 17.69
N ALA A 18 -39.20 -38.50 16.94
CA ALA A 18 -40.58 -38.11 17.23
C ALA A 18 -40.94 -36.62 17.07
N SER A 19 -41.76 -36.46 16.07
CA SER A 19 -42.65 -35.33 15.77
C SER A 19 -43.54 -34.96 16.94
N GLN A 20 -43.77 -33.68 17.16
CA GLN A 20 -45.03 -33.11 17.66
C GLN A 20 -45.20 -31.68 17.14
N GLU A 21 -46.14 -31.49 16.21
CA GLU A 21 -46.88 -30.23 16.12
C GLU A 21 -47.92 -30.17 17.24
N PRO A 22 -48.21 -28.95 17.73
CA PRO A 22 -49.51 -28.40 17.46
C PRO A 22 -49.56 -26.91 17.17
N THR A 23 -50.33 -26.57 16.18
CA THR A 23 -51.14 -25.37 15.94
C THR A 23 -51.21 -24.32 17.04
N GLY A 24 -50.84 -23.10 16.68
CA GLY A 24 -51.11 -21.89 17.42
C GLY A 24 -51.07 -20.67 16.48
N SER A 25 -52.27 -20.25 16.02
CA SER A 25 -52.48 -18.95 15.34
C SER A 25 -52.02 -17.79 16.21
N GLY A 26 -51.39 -16.81 15.61
CA GLY A 26 -51.18 -15.52 16.27
C GLY A 26 -50.25 -14.55 15.57
N LEU A 27 -50.84 -13.68 14.73
CA LEU A 27 -50.41 -12.31 14.41
C LEU A 27 -49.08 -12.14 13.68
N GLU A 28 -49.17 -11.99 12.37
CA GLU A 28 -48.23 -11.33 11.51
C GLU A 28 -47.96 -9.88 11.97
N GLY A 29 -46.79 -9.66 12.55
CA GLY A 29 -46.20 -8.36 12.63
C GLY A 29 -45.42 -8.08 11.33
N PRO A 30 -45.40 -6.85 10.80
CA PRO A 30 -44.73 -6.58 9.55
C PRO A 30 -43.23 -6.86 9.70
N ALA A 31 -42.71 -7.69 8.82
CA ALA A 31 -41.26 -7.91 8.65
C ALA A 31 -40.59 -6.57 8.41
N ALA A 32 -39.76 -6.17 9.36
CA ALA A 32 -38.83 -5.07 9.15
C ALA A 32 -37.90 -5.48 8.00
N THR A 33 -38.10 -4.86 6.86
CA THR A 33 -37.14 -4.92 5.73
C THR A 33 -35.86 -4.26 6.23
N GLU A 34 -34.87 -5.07 6.61
CA GLU A 34 -33.53 -4.59 6.82
C GLU A 34 -33.04 -4.04 5.47
N THR A 35 -33.06 -2.73 5.34
CA THR A 35 -32.37 -2.02 4.26
C THR A 35 -30.90 -2.40 4.37
N PRO A 36 -30.27 -3.00 3.33
CA PRO A 36 -28.85 -3.22 3.35
C PRO A 36 -28.17 -1.87 3.58
N ALA A 37 -27.30 -1.78 4.59
CA ALA A 37 -26.47 -0.62 4.78
C ALA A 37 -25.73 -0.36 3.46
N PRO A 38 -25.67 0.89 2.97
CA PRO A 38 -24.95 1.20 1.76
C PRO A 38 -23.52 0.70 1.96
N ALA A 39 -23.07 -0.19 1.07
CA ALA A 39 -21.68 -0.54 0.96
C ALA A 39 -20.92 0.79 0.88
N SER A 40 -20.04 1.06 1.85
CA SER A 40 -19.13 2.19 1.78
C SER A 40 -18.43 2.11 0.44
N SER A 41 -18.83 2.98 -0.47
CA SER A 41 -18.08 3.22 -1.69
C SER A 41 -16.70 3.64 -1.23
N ALA A 42 -15.71 2.76 -1.39
CA ALA A 42 -14.31 3.11 -1.21
C ALA A 42 -14.09 4.37 -2.06
N THR A 43 -13.96 5.50 -1.39
CA THR A 43 -13.69 6.76 -2.04
C THR A 43 -12.37 6.59 -2.77
N THR A 44 -12.30 7.03 -4.02
CA THR A 44 -11.12 7.02 -4.91
C THR A 44 -9.88 7.71 -4.34
N ASN A 45 -9.92 8.11 -3.07
CA ASN A 45 -8.84 8.77 -2.33
C ASN A 45 -7.88 7.81 -1.61
N ASP A 46 -8.17 6.51 -1.57
CA ASP A 46 -7.33 5.54 -0.84
C ASP A 46 -6.20 4.95 -1.70
N ALA A 47 -6.15 5.26 -2.98
CA ALA A 47 -5.09 4.85 -3.87
C ALA A 47 -3.94 5.87 -3.90
N LEU A 48 -2.69 5.36 -3.90
CA LEU A 48 -1.52 6.20 -4.12
C LEU A 48 -1.45 6.59 -5.61
N THR A 49 -1.34 7.88 -5.86
CA THR A 49 -1.15 8.48 -7.19
C THR A 49 0.15 9.27 -7.24
N ALA A 50 0.60 9.66 -8.41
CA ALA A 50 1.76 10.55 -8.56
C ALA A 50 1.56 11.91 -7.87
N ASP A 51 0.32 12.33 -7.63
CA ASP A 51 -0.02 13.62 -7.03
C ASP A 51 -0.29 13.56 -5.52
N GLY A 52 -0.40 12.34 -4.93
CA GLY A 52 -0.67 12.21 -3.50
C GLY A 52 -1.42 10.93 -3.12
N TRP A 53 -1.81 10.87 -1.84
CA TRP A 53 -2.59 9.79 -1.24
C TRP A 53 -3.56 10.34 -0.19
N GLY A 54 -4.81 9.89 -0.19
CA GLY A 54 -5.81 10.33 0.77
C GLY A 54 -5.91 11.85 0.85
N PRO A 55 -5.73 12.44 2.04
CA PRO A 55 -5.72 13.89 2.21
C PRO A 55 -4.41 14.55 1.76
N LEU A 56 -3.34 13.79 1.54
CA LEU A 56 -2.03 14.32 1.18
C LEU A 56 -1.93 14.68 -0.30
N LYS A 57 -1.33 15.83 -0.58
CA LYS A 57 -0.99 16.31 -1.92
C LYS A 57 0.48 16.70 -1.97
N ILE A 58 1.19 16.29 -3.01
CA ILE A 58 2.57 16.75 -3.24
C ILE A 58 2.61 18.27 -3.31
N GLY A 59 3.54 18.87 -2.59
CA GLY A 59 3.69 20.31 -2.43
C GLY A 59 3.06 20.88 -1.15
N MET A 60 2.30 20.11 -0.39
CA MET A 60 1.82 20.51 0.94
C MET A 60 2.99 20.87 1.86
N THR A 61 2.80 21.84 2.72
CA THR A 61 3.74 22.18 3.79
C THR A 61 3.72 21.11 4.90
N LEU A 62 4.80 21.01 5.67
CA LEU A 62 4.86 20.13 6.85
C LEU A 62 3.67 20.39 7.80
N ALA A 63 3.26 21.63 8.00
CA ALA A 63 2.13 21.97 8.85
C ALA A 63 0.79 21.42 8.33
N GLU A 64 0.58 21.46 7.01
CA GLU A 64 -0.61 20.87 6.37
C GLU A 64 -0.62 19.35 6.46
N VAL A 65 0.54 18.70 6.23
CA VAL A 65 0.70 17.23 6.41
C VAL A 65 0.39 16.85 7.85
N THR A 66 0.96 17.54 8.83
CA THR A 66 0.73 17.32 10.26
C THR A 66 -0.74 17.53 10.63
N THR A 67 -1.40 18.54 10.10
CA THR A 67 -2.83 18.76 10.29
C THR A 67 -3.65 17.61 9.72
N ALA A 68 -3.29 17.11 8.54
CA ALA A 68 -4.01 16.05 7.85
C ALA A 68 -3.83 14.67 8.52
N LEU A 69 -2.60 14.29 8.87
CA LEU A 69 -2.29 12.92 9.33
C LEU A 69 -1.55 12.83 10.68
N GLY A 70 -1.35 13.94 11.38
CA GLY A 70 -0.61 13.97 12.64
C GLY A 70 0.88 14.20 12.46
N PRO A 71 1.60 14.43 13.57
CA PRO A 71 3.04 14.58 13.58
C PRO A 71 3.73 13.24 13.27
N ASP A 72 5.06 13.25 13.27
CA ASP A 72 5.87 12.03 13.20
C ASP A 72 5.56 11.08 14.37
N SER A 73 5.22 9.84 14.05
CA SER A 73 4.87 8.81 15.03
C SER A 73 6.09 8.28 15.81
N ASN A 74 7.29 8.44 15.27
CA ASN A 74 8.54 8.00 15.88
C ASN A 74 9.73 8.84 15.41
N PRO A 75 9.90 10.05 15.96
CA PRO A 75 10.88 11.01 15.48
C PRO A 75 12.35 10.57 15.60
N ASP A 76 12.61 9.48 16.34
CA ASP A 76 13.95 8.95 16.52
C ASP A 76 14.29 7.80 15.53
N ALA A 77 13.32 7.28 14.78
CA ALA A 77 13.48 6.07 13.97
C ALA A 77 13.93 6.34 12.54
N VAL A 78 13.39 7.39 11.92
CA VAL A 78 13.60 7.73 10.50
C VAL A 78 13.82 9.23 10.38
N GLY A 79 14.49 9.64 9.35
CA GLY A 79 14.76 11.03 9.04
C GLY A 79 16.07 11.16 8.28
N GLY A 80 16.41 12.37 7.93
CA GLY A 80 17.70 12.70 7.34
C GLY A 80 18.71 13.19 8.38
N PRO A 81 19.98 13.33 8.00
CA PRO A 81 21.01 13.93 8.85
C PRO A 81 20.73 15.40 9.16
N ASP A 82 19.99 16.08 8.30
CA ASP A 82 19.50 17.45 8.46
C ASP A 82 17.99 17.50 8.16
N ARG A 83 17.19 17.36 9.23
CA ARG A 83 15.72 17.33 9.14
C ARG A 83 15.10 18.65 8.70
N GLU A 84 15.80 19.76 8.82
CA GLU A 84 15.30 21.06 8.34
C GLU A 84 15.29 21.10 6.81
N SER A 85 16.31 20.51 6.18
CA SER A 85 16.38 20.43 4.71
C SER A 85 15.69 19.20 4.14
N CYS A 86 15.79 18.04 4.79
CA CYS A 86 15.11 16.82 4.35
C CYS A 86 14.79 15.89 5.54
N ASP A 87 13.52 15.57 5.70
CA ASP A 87 13.04 14.62 6.71
C ASP A 87 12.10 13.57 6.10
N GLU A 88 12.24 12.34 6.53
CA GLU A 88 11.38 11.23 6.11
C GLU A 88 10.81 10.53 7.33
N PHE A 89 9.49 10.50 7.46
CA PHE A 89 8.81 9.96 8.62
C PHE A 89 7.44 9.36 8.31
N ARG A 90 6.89 8.63 9.29
CA ARG A 90 5.51 8.15 9.27
C ARG A 90 4.61 9.08 10.08
N PRO A 91 3.62 9.72 9.48
CA PRO A 91 2.60 10.43 10.25
C PRO A 91 1.80 9.48 11.14
N GLU A 92 1.39 9.91 12.35
CA GLU A 92 0.68 9.08 13.34
C GLU A 92 -0.58 8.39 12.80
N ARG A 93 -1.34 9.08 11.93
CA ARG A 93 -2.60 8.56 11.37
C ARG A 93 -2.45 7.97 9.98
N ALA A 94 -1.20 7.83 9.50
CA ALA A 94 -0.94 7.15 8.23
C ALA A 94 -1.12 5.62 8.37
N PRO A 95 -1.51 4.92 7.29
CA PRO A 95 -1.50 3.47 7.27
C PRO A 95 -0.09 2.93 7.49
N GLU A 96 -0.02 1.67 7.93
CA GLU A 96 1.25 0.97 8.09
C GLU A 96 2.05 1.00 6.78
N GLY A 97 3.37 1.20 6.90
CA GLY A 97 4.29 1.25 5.76
C GLY A 97 4.12 2.47 4.85
N LEU A 98 3.35 3.51 5.22
CA LEU A 98 3.33 4.76 4.48
C LEU A 98 4.26 5.78 5.15
N LEU A 99 5.24 6.28 4.39
CA LEU A 99 6.15 7.34 4.81
C LEU A 99 5.94 8.59 3.94
N VAL A 100 6.26 9.75 4.50
CA VAL A 100 6.29 11.02 3.80
C VAL A 100 7.71 11.58 3.82
N MET A 101 8.14 12.19 2.71
CA MET A 101 9.40 12.94 2.64
C MET A 101 9.08 14.42 2.52
N ILE A 102 9.62 15.18 3.46
CA ILE A 102 9.54 16.64 3.50
C ILE A 102 10.89 17.21 3.11
N GLN A 103 10.96 17.94 2.02
CA GLN A 103 12.16 18.67 1.60
C GLN A 103 11.86 20.16 1.56
N GLU A 104 12.75 20.97 2.13
CA GLU A 104 12.57 22.44 2.21
C GLU A 104 11.16 22.81 2.70
N GLY A 105 10.68 22.07 3.72
CA GLY A 105 9.37 22.27 4.34
C GLY A 105 8.16 21.84 3.51
N LYS A 106 8.34 21.12 2.38
CA LYS A 106 7.26 20.66 1.50
C LYS A 106 7.27 19.16 1.31
N LEU A 107 6.09 18.57 1.21
CA LEU A 107 5.90 17.17 0.83
C LEU A 107 6.32 16.95 -0.62
N THR A 108 7.38 16.18 -0.84
CA THR A 108 7.93 15.89 -2.18
C THR A 108 7.75 14.45 -2.59
N ARG A 109 7.63 13.51 -1.62
CA ARG A 109 7.48 12.08 -1.90
C ARG A 109 6.58 11.42 -0.85
N ILE A 110 5.77 10.45 -1.29
CA ILE A 110 5.07 9.50 -0.44
C ILE A 110 5.59 8.11 -0.81
N SER A 111 6.01 7.35 0.19
CA SER A 111 6.59 6.02 0.01
C SER A 111 5.70 4.95 0.67
N LEU A 112 5.56 3.82 -0.02
CA LEU A 112 5.02 2.59 0.55
C LEU A 112 6.17 1.62 0.73
N VAL A 113 6.35 1.12 1.94
CA VAL A 113 7.44 0.22 2.30
C VAL A 113 6.92 -0.94 3.15
N GLU A 114 7.75 -1.94 3.39
CA GLU A 114 7.44 -3.09 4.25
C GLU A 114 6.17 -3.83 3.79
N LEU A 115 5.18 -3.95 4.65
CA LEU A 115 3.91 -4.65 4.41
C LEU A 115 2.75 -3.67 4.15
N SER A 116 3.02 -2.49 3.60
CA SER A 116 1.97 -1.50 3.35
C SER A 116 0.80 -2.11 2.56
N PRO A 117 -0.44 -2.01 3.06
CA PRO A 117 -1.62 -2.51 2.36
C PRO A 117 -2.09 -1.56 1.24
N VAL A 118 -1.54 -0.35 1.18
CA VAL A 118 -1.92 0.66 0.20
C VAL A 118 -1.50 0.22 -1.21
N LYS A 119 -2.39 0.47 -2.17
CA LYS A 119 -2.13 0.22 -3.58
C LYS A 119 -2.16 1.53 -4.37
N THR A 120 -1.48 1.53 -5.50
CA THR A 120 -1.56 2.66 -6.45
C THR A 120 -2.91 2.68 -7.18
N ASP A 121 -3.17 3.72 -7.94
CA ASP A 121 -4.34 3.84 -8.84
C ASP A 121 -4.41 2.73 -9.91
N LYS A 122 -3.29 2.03 -10.15
CA LYS A 122 -3.22 0.83 -11.00
C LYS A 122 -3.48 -0.47 -10.23
N GLY A 123 -3.81 -0.40 -8.92
CA GLY A 123 -4.00 -1.57 -8.07
C GLY A 123 -2.71 -2.29 -7.68
N LEU A 124 -1.55 -1.66 -7.92
CA LEU A 124 -0.22 -2.24 -7.68
C LEU A 124 0.37 -1.76 -6.35
N GLY A 125 1.22 -2.57 -5.73
CA GLY A 125 1.90 -2.22 -4.47
C GLY A 125 2.90 -3.28 -4.05
N ILE A 126 3.22 -3.30 -2.78
CA ILE A 126 4.21 -4.22 -2.21
C ILE A 126 3.85 -5.67 -2.51
N GLY A 127 4.84 -6.47 -2.91
CA GLY A 127 4.75 -7.91 -3.22
C GLY A 127 4.29 -8.23 -4.64
N ASP A 128 3.85 -7.27 -5.43
CA ASP A 128 3.48 -7.50 -6.83
C ASP A 128 4.71 -7.79 -7.69
N ALA A 129 4.55 -8.58 -8.75
CA ALA A 129 5.67 -8.91 -9.61
C ALA A 129 6.04 -7.75 -10.55
N ALA A 130 7.33 -7.55 -10.81
CA ALA A 130 7.84 -6.55 -11.75
C ALA A 130 7.16 -6.62 -13.13
N TYR A 131 6.87 -7.84 -13.60
CA TYR A 131 6.16 -8.05 -14.85
C TYR A 131 4.75 -7.41 -14.85
N THR A 132 4.01 -7.53 -13.74
CA THR A 132 2.67 -6.94 -13.60
C THR A 132 2.73 -5.42 -13.68
N VAL A 133 3.75 -4.82 -13.05
CA VAL A 133 3.99 -3.37 -13.12
C VAL A 133 4.25 -2.94 -14.56
N LYS A 134 5.18 -3.62 -15.25
CA LYS A 134 5.50 -3.32 -16.65
C LYS A 134 4.28 -3.47 -17.57
N LEU A 135 3.47 -4.49 -17.35
CA LEU A 135 2.26 -4.70 -18.14
C LEU A 135 1.23 -3.57 -17.93
N ALA A 136 1.06 -3.11 -16.70
CA ALA A 136 0.08 -2.07 -16.37
C ALA A 136 0.42 -0.69 -16.94
N TYR A 137 1.71 -0.38 -17.10
CA TYR A 137 2.18 0.90 -17.62
C TYR A 137 2.59 0.84 -19.12
N GLY A 138 2.90 -0.35 -19.65
CA GLY A 138 3.36 -0.52 -21.03
C GLY A 138 4.58 0.36 -21.32
N ASP A 139 4.55 1.06 -22.46
CA ASP A 139 5.64 1.94 -22.90
C ASP A 139 5.84 3.20 -22.04
N ALA A 140 4.90 3.50 -21.14
CA ALA A 140 5.07 4.61 -20.19
C ALA A 140 6.06 4.30 -19.07
N ALA A 141 6.35 3.01 -18.81
CA ALA A 141 7.31 2.59 -17.79
C ALA A 141 8.71 2.43 -18.36
N LYS A 142 9.70 2.99 -17.65
CA LYS A 142 11.13 2.80 -17.93
C LYS A 142 11.76 1.99 -16.80
N ALA A 143 12.35 0.86 -17.15
CA ALA A 143 13.11 0.05 -16.20
C ALA A 143 14.60 0.40 -16.23
N THR A 144 15.22 0.54 -15.06
CA THR A 144 16.66 0.76 -14.87
C THR A 144 17.22 -0.22 -13.85
N PRO A 145 18.52 -0.61 -13.95
CA PRO A 145 19.14 -1.51 -12.99
C PRO A 145 19.04 -0.96 -11.55
N HIS A 146 18.85 -1.86 -10.59
CA HIS A 146 18.92 -1.52 -9.17
C HIS A 146 20.36 -1.15 -8.79
N LYS A 147 20.52 -0.12 -7.92
CA LYS A 147 21.86 0.41 -7.55
C LYS A 147 22.68 -0.58 -6.74
N TYR A 148 22.04 -1.39 -5.90
CA TYR A 148 22.72 -2.24 -4.91
C TYR A 148 22.46 -3.73 -5.07
N GLN A 149 21.56 -4.14 -5.95
CA GLN A 149 21.17 -5.53 -6.12
C GLN A 149 21.31 -5.95 -7.58
N ASP A 150 21.72 -7.19 -7.79
CA ASP A 150 21.79 -7.79 -9.12
C ASP A 150 20.39 -8.12 -9.66
N LYS A 151 20.32 -8.32 -10.97
CA LYS A 151 19.08 -8.78 -11.62
C LYS A 151 18.50 -10.00 -10.90
N PRO A 152 17.17 -10.09 -10.75
CA PRO A 152 16.13 -9.29 -11.43
C PRO A 152 15.76 -7.95 -10.76
N ALA A 153 16.52 -7.48 -9.75
CA ALA A 153 16.25 -6.22 -9.09
C ALA A 153 16.37 -5.03 -10.07
N GLU A 154 15.43 -4.12 -10.00
CA GLU A 154 15.34 -2.97 -10.91
C GLU A 154 14.44 -1.87 -10.33
N TYR A 155 14.57 -0.65 -10.84
CA TYR A 155 13.59 0.42 -10.65
C TYR A 155 12.71 0.52 -11.88
N ILE A 156 11.39 0.55 -11.69
CA ILE A 156 10.42 0.75 -12.78
C ILE A 156 9.75 2.09 -12.54
N THR A 157 10.09 3.08 -13.37
CA THR A 157 9.63 4.47 -13.23
C THR A 157 8.58 4.78 -14.30
N ALA A 158 7.44 5.33 -13.86
CA ALA A 158 6.40 5.88 -14.72
C ALA A 158 6.14 7.34 -14.38
N TRP A 159 6.49 8.25 -15.29
CA TRP A 159 6.21 9.69 -15.16
C TRP A 159 4.84 10.03 -15.76
N ALA A 160 4.12 10.95 -15.13
CA ALA A 160 2.96 11.56 -15.71
C ALA A 160 3.36 12.29 -17.01
N GLY A 161 2.60 12.07 -18.09
CA GLY A 161 2.96 12.59 -19.42
C GLY A 161 3.89 11.69 -20.23
N GLY A 162 4.27 10.51 -19.71
CA GLY A 162 5.04 9.49 -20.42
C GLY A 162 6.53 9.46 -20.09
N PRO A 163 7.28 8.60 -20.79
CA PRO A 163 8.69 8.36 -20.47
C PRO A 163 9.53 9.62 -20.75
N ARG A 164 10.51 9.85 -19.88
CA ARG A 164 11.47 10.95 -20.01
C ARG A 164 12.76 10.46 -20.66
N SER A 165 13.37 11.32 -21.47
CA SER A 165 14.65 11.03 -22.14
C SER A 165 15.85 11.28 -21.21
N GLU A 166 15.69 12.20 -20.29
CA GLU A 166 16.70 12.60 -19.33
C GLU A 166 17.01 11.44 -18.37
N PRO A 167 18.28 11.19 -18.03
CA PRO A 167 18.65 10.16 -17.05
C PRO A 167 18.16 10.53 -15.64
N TYR A 168 18.00 11.81 -15.36
CA TYR A 168 17.53 12.37 -14.11
C TYR A 168 16.57 13.53 -14.38
N VAL A 169 15.41 13.53 -13.74
CA VAL A 169 14.38 14.57 -13.89
C VAL A 169 14.55 15.58 -12.75
N GLU A 170 14.77 16.85 -13.09
CA GLU A 170 14.92 17.96 -12.13
C GLU A 170 13.69 18.87 -12.07
N ASP A 171 12.75 18.73 -13.02
CA ASP A 171 11.54 19.52 -13.09
C ASP A 171 10.66 19.30 -11.86
N GLU A 172 10.60 20.27 -10.95
CA GLU A 172 9.80 20.20 -9.70
C GLU A 172 8.29 20.00 -9.95
N ALA A 173 7.81 20.35 -11.13
CA ALA A 173 6.43 20.10 -11.54
C ALA A 173 6.21 18.66 -12.04
N ALA A 174 7.27 17.90 -12.32
CA ALA A 174 7.13 16.51 -12.71
C ALA A 174 6.47 15.69 -11.61
N ARG A 175 5.62 14.75 -12.02
CA ARG A 175 4.96 13.79 -11.12
C ARG A 175 5.13 12.39 -11.66
N GLY A 176 5.41 11.44 -10.79
CA GLY A 176 5.62 10.07 -11.21
C GLY A 176 5.53 9.06 -10.06
N ILE A 177 5.68 7.80 -10.42
CA ILE A 177 5.75 6.68 -9.49
C ILE A 177 6.96 5.82 -9.86
N VAL A 178 7.74 5.44 -8.86
CA VAL A 178 8.82 4.43 -8.95
C VAL A 178 8.40 3.20 -8.17
N TYR A 179 8.55 2.04 -8.78
CA TYR A 179 8.47 0.75 -8.11
C TYR A 179 9.89 0.22 -7.98
N GLU A 180 10.36 0.08 -6.76
CA GLU A 180 11.62 -0.59 -6.46
C GLU A 180 11.38 -2.09 -6.37
N VAL A 181 12.02 -2.83 -7.25
CA VAL A 181 11.92 -4.29 -7.35
C VAL A 181 13.16 -4.92 -6.75
N ASP A 182 12.97 -5.87 -5.85
CA ASP A 182 14.03 -6.59 -5.15
C ASP A 182 14.65 -7.73 -5.99
N GLY A 183 15.67 -8.40 -5.43
CA GLY A 183 16.35 -9.55 -6.06
C GLY A 183 15.46 -10.79 -6.27
N THR A 184 14.21 -10.80 -5.76
CA THR A 184 13.21 -11.85 -6.04
C THR A 184 12.28 -11.48 -7.19
N GLY A 185 12.41 -10.29 -7.77
CA GLY A 185 11.56 -9.77 -8.83
C GLY A 185 10.21 -9.24 -8.35
N LYS A 186 10.10 -8.92 -7.08
CA LYS A 186 8.88 -8.36 -6.47
C LYS A 186 9.09 -6.93 -6.02
N VAL A 187 8.01 -6.15 -6.03
CA VAL A 187 7.99 -4.79 -5.51
C VAL A 187 8.24 -4.80 -4.00
N GLY A 188 9.33 -4.21 -3.58
CA GLY A 188 9.73 -4.02 -2.18
C GLY A 188 9.38 -2.63 -1.65
N ALA A 189 9.37 -1.61 -2.54
CA ALA A 189 8.94 -0.26 -2.21
C ALA A 189 8.24 0.41 -3.41
N VAL A 190 7.39 1.41 -3.10
CA VAL A 190 6.76 2.28 -4.12
C VAL A 190 6.95 3.72 -3.68
N HIS A 191 7.44 4.58 -4.56
CA HIS A 191 7.65 6.00 -4.30
C HIS A 191 6.83 6.82 -5.29
N ALA A 192 5.99 7.73 -4.81
CA ALA A 192 5.15 8.59 -5.63
C ALA A 192 5.38 10.05 -5.29
N GLY A 193 5.43 10.92 -6.30
CA GLY A 193 5.62 12.35 -6.08
C GLY A 193 6.40 13.07 -7.16
N GLY A 194 7.20 14.05 -6.74
CA GLY A 194 8.08 14.84 -7.56
C GLY A 194 9.43 14.16 -7.88
N PRO A 195 10.46 14.93 -8.28
CA PRO A 195 11.78 14.39 -8.62
C PRO A 195 12.44 13.54 -7.53
N SER A 196 12.10 13.78 -6.26
CA SER A 196 12.62 13.02 -5.11
C SER A 196 12.28 11.52 -5.13
N ILE A 197 11.34 11.08 -5.98
CA ILE A 197 11.10 9.64 -6.19
C ILE A 197 12.33 8.91 -6.74
N GLN A 198 13.30 9.63 -7.28
CA GLN A 198 14.55 9.10 -7.83
C GLN A 198 15.66 8.92 -6.78
N TYR A 199 15.44 9.44 -5.55
CA TYR A 199 16.42 9.32 -4.47
C TYR A 199 16.42 7.91 -3.89
N VAL A 200 17.44 7.16 -4.20
CA VAL A 200 17.57 5.75 -3.79
C VAL A 200 17.76 5.63 -2.27
N GLU A 201 18.40 6.61 -1.65
CA GLU A 201 18.74 6.59 -0.22
C GLU A 201 17.89 7.55 0.62
N GLY A 202 16.78 8.02 0.08
CA GLY A 202 15.90 8.96 0.80
C GLY A 202 16.57 10.30 1.06
N CYS A 203 16.55 10.73 2.34
CA CYS A 203 17.20 11.95 2.83
C CYS A 203 18.66 11.74 3.26
N ALA A 204 19.34 10.65 2.85
CA ALA A 204 20.72 10.37 3.24
C ALA A 204 21.75 11.21 2.45
#